data_8c05af43067955c51749d4b99fd972a9
#
_entry.id   8c05af43067955c51749d4b99fd972a9
#
_cell.length_a   1.000
_cell.length_b   1.000
_cell.length_c   1.000
_cell.angle_alpha   90.00
_cell.angle_beta   90.00
_cell.angle_gamma   90.00
#
_symmetry.space_group_name_H-M   'P 1'
#
loop_
_entity.id
_entity.type
_entity.pdbx_description
1 polymer ?
#
loop_
_entity_poly.entity_id
_entity_poly.type
_entity_poly.pdbx_seq_one_letter_code
_entity_poly.pdbx_strand_id
1 'polypeptide(L)'
;MYHPTTRVLTILELLQAYGSLSGAELAKRLEVDRRTVRRYVTMLQDLGIPIEGTRGLAGGYRLRPGFKLPPLMLNDDEALAVILSLIAAKRQCIPADPHTIEGALAKIERVLPDGLRARLQAVQSSVAFHAAPTVPQPSGEIVMLISTAIHQQRRLHLQYQSRHKETERHLDPYGLVTHWDYWYLVGYCHLRQGVRMFRLDRIIKAAIEDVIFIRPEFNSLQYVLESLATTPWGWPFEIILETTLEEAQRRIAPGNVIFEQVDEGVLIRGHIEQLDWLARMLLMLGCSFIIRRPDELREALRSVASRAIAMAER
;
A
#
# COMPACT_ATOMS: atom_id res chain seq x y z
N MET A 1 15.81 11.76 40.71
CA MET A 1 17.22 11.85 40.23
C MET A 1 17.34 10.94 39.02
N TYR A 2 17.37 11.48 37.79
CA TYR A 2 17.45 10.63 36.60
C TYR A 2 18.83 10.01 36.46
N HIS A 3 18.89 8.67 36.29
CA HIS A 3 20.15 7.95 36.06
C HIS A 3 20.80 8.42 34.74
N PRO A 4 22.14 8.48 34.65
CA PRO A 4 22.86 8.88 33.42
C PRO A 4 22.42 8.10 32.19
N THR A 5 22.12 6.82 32.34
CA THR A 5 21.65 5.93 31.26
C THR A 5 20.30 6.38 30.69
N THR A 6 19.36 6.81 31.53
CA THR A 6 18.07 7.32 31.11
C THR A 6 18.22 8.58 30.25
N ARG A 7 19.12 9.50 30.65
CA ARG A 7 19.37 10.74 29.88
C ARG A 7 20.01 10.50 28.51
N VAL A 8 20.86 9.47 28.42
CA VAL A 8 21.46 9.05 27.13
C VAL A 8 20.37 8.56 26.18
N LEU A 9 19.44 7.73 26.66
CA LEU A 9 18.30 7.25 25.87
C LEU A 9 17.33 8.38 25.50
N THR A 10 17.07 9.31 26.41
CA THR A 10 16.23 10.48 26.11
C THR A 10 16.82 11.36 25.00
N ILE A 11 18.16 11.47 24.87
CA ILE A 11 18.76 12.15 23.70
C ILE A 11 18.39 11.47 22.40
N LEU A 12 18.48 10.14 22.36
CA LEU A 12 18.15 9.37 21.19
C LEU A 12 16.66 9.56 20.79
N GLU A 13 15.77 9.44 21.77
CA GLU A 13 14.33 9.67 21.62
C GLU A 13 14.01 11.08 21.08
N LEU A 14 14.63 12.11 21.65
CA LEU A 14 14.47 13.50 21.19
C LEU A 14 14.99 13.70 19.75
N LEU A 15 16.12 13.09 19.39
CA LEU A 15 16.65 13.18 18.03
C LEU A 15 15.80 12.38 17.02
N GLN A 16 15.14 11.31 17.44
CA GLN A 16 14.18 10.58 16.61
C GLN A 16 12.90 11.41 16.38
N ALA A 17 12.36 12.03 17.42
CA ALA A 17 11.12 12.79 17.35
C ALA A 17 11.27 14.11 16.58
N TYR A 18 12.36 14.84 16.76
CA TYR A 18 12.56 16.18 16.21
C TYR A 18 13.54 16.24 15.04
N GLY A 19 14.17 15.15 14.66
CA GLY A 19 15.12 15.03 13.56
C GLY A 19 16.47 15.72 13.84
N SER A 20 16.48 16.96 14.32
CA SER A 20 17.69 17.71 14.68
C SER A 20 17.42 18.65 15.86
N LEU A 21 18.32 18.68 16.83
CA LEU A 21 18.24 19.56 18.00
C LEU A 21 19.61 20.17 18.33
N SER A 22 19.61 21.45 18.72
CA SER A 22 20.82 22.11 19.17
C SER A 22 21.31 21.57 20.52
N GLY A 23 22.62 21.64 20.76
CA GLY A 23 23.18 21.24 22.05
C GLY A 23 22.64 22.09 23.23
N ALA A 24 22.15 23.29 22.97
CA ALA A 24 21.48 24.14 23.96
C ALA A 24 20.08 23.64 24.28
N GLU A 25 19.32 23.26 23.27
CA GLU A 25 17.98 22.69 23.41
C GLU A 25 17.99 21.36 24.16
N LEU A 26 18.93 20.47 23.80
CA LEU A 26 19.14 19.21 24.52
C LEU A 26 19.54 19.45 25.98
N ALA A 27 20.45 20.39 26.23
CA ALA A 27 20.87 20.76 27.58
C ALA A 27 19.69 21.25 28.44
N LYS A 28 18.83 22.09 27.86
CA LYS A 28 17.62 22.61 28.51
C LYS A 28 16.62 21.50 28.84
N ARG A 29 16.31 20.63 27.86
CA ARG A 29 15.32 19.53 28.03
C ARG A 29 15.76 18.45 28.99
N LEU A 30 17.08 18.20 29.07
CA LEU A 30 17.67 17.19 29.94
C LEU A 30 18.09 17.75 31.31
N GLU A 31 17.96 19.07 31.53
CA GLU A 31 18.39 19.77 32.73
C GLU A 31 19.88 19.50 33.06
N VAL A 32 20.73 19.60 32.04
CA VAL A 32 22.19 19.40 32.15
C VAL A 32 22.95 20.48 31.38
N ASP A 33 24.26 20.60 31.64
CA ASP A 33 25.11 21.50 30.87
C ASP A 33 25.45 20.93 29.47
N ARG A 34 25.88 21.81 28.54
CA ARG A 34 26.25 21.44 27.16
C ARG A 34 27.45 20.47 27.09
N ARG A 35 28.33 20.47 28.09
CA ARG A 35 29.48 19.54 28.17
C ARG A 35 28.97 18.13 28.46
N THR A 36 27.99 18.01 29.33
CA THR A 36 27.32 16.75 29.64
C THR A 36 26.56 16.21 28.42
N VAL A 37 25.87 17.05 27.65
CA VAL A 37 25.24 16.64 26.37
C VAL A 37 26.28 16.06 25.41
N ARG A 38 27.43 16.74 25.22
CA ARG A 38 28.52 16.22 24.37
C ARG A 38 28.98 14.83 24.81
N ARG A 39 29.19 14.65 26.11
CA ARG A 39 29.60 13.36 26.69
C ARG A 39 28.56 12.27 26.39
N TYR A 40 27.26 12.56 26.53
CA TYR A 40 26.19 11.62 26.24
C TYR A 40 26.10 11.30 24.75
N VAL A 41 26.28 12.28 23.87
CA VAL A 41 26.37 12.05 22.43
C VAL A 41 27.57 11.15 22.08
N THR A 42 28.73 11.37 22.67
CA THR A 42 29.90 10.49 22.49
C THR A 42 29.59 9.06 22.95
N MET A 43 28.95 8.89 24.11
CA MET A 43 28.53 7.56 24.56
C MET A 43 27.59 6.84 23.60
N LEU A 44 26.65 7.58 22.97
CA LEU A 44 25.76 7.02 21.93
C LEU A 44 26.54 6.64 20.67
N GLN A 45 27.53 7.46 20.28
CA GLN A 45 28.42 7.16 19.15
C GLN A 45 29.30 5.94 19.42
N ASP A 46 29.81 5.79 20.63
CA ASP A 46 30.59 4.63 21.06
C ASP A 46 29.76 3.33 21.08
N LEU A 47 28.44 3.44 21.30
CA LEU A 47 27.47 2.35 21.16
C LEU A 47 27.08 2.07 19.68
N GLY A 48 27.73 2.75 18.72
CA GLY A 48 27.49 2.57 17.30
C GLY A 48 26.27 3.32 16.74
N ILE A 49 25.68 4.25 17.53
CA ILE A 49 24.56 5.06 17.06
C ILE A 49 25.12 6.25 16.26
N PRO A 50 24.78 6.39 14.97
CA PRO A 50 25.38 7.38 14.07
C PRO A 50 24.80 8.77 14.30
N ILE A 51 25.29 9.49 15.30
CA ILE A 51 24.92 10.87 15.56
C ILE A 51 25.96 11.80 14.91
N GLU A 52 25.50 12.73 14.09
CA GLU A 52 26.31 13.79 13.49
C GLU A 52 26.09 15.09 14.25
N GLY A 53 27.20 15.80 14.52
CA GLY A 53 27.19 17.18 15.04
C GLY A 53 27.55 18.16 13.94
N THR A 54 26.69 19.15 13.66
CA THR A 54 26.99 20.28 12.79
C THR A 54 27.46 21.46 13.62
N ARG A 55 28.54 22.16 13.15
CA ARG A 55 29.08 23.36 13.79
C ARG A 55 28.40 24.61 13.21
N GLY A 56 28.29 25.67 14.01
CA GLY A 56 27.76 27.00 13.59
C GLY A 56 26.59 27.47 14.45
N LEU A 57 26.06 28.67 14.13
CA LEU A 57 24.92 29.28 14.84
C LEU A 57 23.65 28.42 14.79
N ALA A 58 23.45 27.68 13.70
CA ALA A 58 22.38 26.70 13.50
C ALA A 58 22.87 25.25 13.77
N GLY A 59 24.03 25.08 14.43
CA GLY A 59 24.63 23.77 14.68
C GLY A 59 23.83 22.97 15.70
N GLY A 60 23.70 21.68 15.45
CA GLY A 60 22.96 20.75 16.31
C GLY A 60 23.43 19.32 16.13
N TYR A 61 22.73 18.42 16.79
CA TYR A 61 22.91 16.97 16.67
C TYR A 61 21.74 16.39 15.88
N ARG A 62 22.03 15.43 14.98
CA ARG A 62 21.05 14.67 14.22
C ARG A 62 21.49 13.24 14.05
N LEU A 63 20.54 12.34 13.85
CA LEU A 63 20.84 10.97 13.41
C LEU A 63 21.22 10.98 11.92
N ARG A 64 22.28 10.26 11.57
CA ARG A 64 22.71 10.13 10.18
C ARG A 64 21.75 9.24 9.40
N PRO A 65 21.21 9.70 8.25
CA PRO A 65 20.40 8.85 7.38
C PRO A 65 21.22 7.67 6.80
N GLY A 66 20.56 6.54 6.52
CA GLY A 66 21.17 5.42 5.78
C GLY A 66 21.93 4.38 6.63
N PHE A 67 21.89 4.46 7.94
CA PHE A 67 22.36 3.41 8.83
C PHE A 67 21.23 2.42 9.19
N LYS A 68 21.59 1.22 9.71
CA LYS A 68 20.59 0.31 10.31
C LYS A 68 19.70 1.10 11.25
N LEU A 69 18.38 0.90 11.22
CA LEU A 69 17.46 1.59 12.11
C LEU A 69 18.01 1.54 13.54
N PRO A 70 18.27 2.71 14.19
CA PRO A 70 18.66 2.72 15.59
C PRO A 70 17.53 2.12 16.43
N PRO A 71 17.77 1.71 17.69
CA PRO A 71 16.70 1.26 18.56
C PRO A 71 15.56 2.27 18.57
N LEU A 72 14.39 1.88 18.05
CA LEU A 72 13.20 2.71 18.10
C LEU A 72 12.62 2.63 19.51
N MET A 73 12.52 3.77 20.18
CA MET A 73 11.87 3.89 21.48
C MET A 73 10.37 4.11 21.25
N LEU A 74 9.65 3.02 20.97
CA LEU A 74 8.19 3.06 20.79
C LEU A 74 7.53 2.98 22.18
N ASN A 75 6.52 3.82 22.41
CA ASN A 75 5.62 3.61 23.54
C ASN A 75 4.65 2.45 23.25
N ASP A 76 3.86 2.04 24.24
CA ASP A 76 2.98 0.88 24.16
C ASP A 76 1.94 1.01 23.01
N ASP A 77 1.36 2.20 22.82
CA ASP A 77 0.35 2.44 21.79
C ASP A 77 0.99 2.46 20.40
N GLU A 78 2.17 3.05 20.25
CA GLU A 78 2.95 3.06 19.00
C GLU A 78 3.37 1.63 18.61
N ALA A 79 3.87 0.85 19.57
CA ALA A 79 4.24 -0.54 19.35
C ALA A 79 3.02 -1.37 18.89
N LEU A 80 1.88 -1.21 19.57
CA LEU A 80 0.64 -1.89 19.21
C LEU A 80 0.17 -1.50 17.82
N ALA A 81 0.18 -0.21 17.48
CA ALA A 81 -0.20 0.29 16.16
C ALA A 81 0.67 -0.30 15.04
N VAL A 82 2.00 -0.34 15.23
CA VAL A 82 2.94 -0.95 14.26
C VAL A 82 2.65 -2.44 14.10
N ILE A 83 2.47 -3.18 15.18
CA ILE A 83 2.21 -4.61 15.14
C ILE A 83 0.88 -4.92 14.43
N LEU A 84 -0.21 -4.22 14.78
CA LEU A 84 -1.50 -4.40 14.13
C LEU A 84 -1.43 -4.07 12.65
N SER A 85 -0.68 -3.02 12.26
CA SER A 85 -0.45 -2.67 10.87
C SER A 85 0.31 -3.77 10.11
N LEU A 86 1.34 -4.37 10.72
CA LEU A 86 2.09 -5.48 10.12
C LEU A 86 1.23 -6.74 9.97
N ILE A 87 0.37 -7.04 10.95
CA ILE A 87 -0.59 -8.15 10.88
C ILE A 87 -1.59 -7.92 9.75
N ALA A 88 -2.12 -6.71 9.63
CA ALA A 88 -3.02 -6.33 8.54
C ALA A 88 -2.30 -6.39 7.18
N ALA A 89 -1.07 -5.90 7.11
CA ALA A 89 -0.23 -5.92 5.91
C ALA A 89 0.03 -7.35 5.39
N LYS A 90 0.24 -8.32 6.29
CA LYS A 90 0.40 -9.75 5.92
C LYS A 90 -0.84 -10.30 5.20
N ARG A 91 -2.01 -9.71 5.40
CA ARG A 91 -3.31 -10.18 4.90
C ARG A 91 -3.90 -9.28 3.81
N GLN A 92 -3.45 -8.05 3.72
CA GLN A 92 -3.82 -7.11 2.67
C GLN A 92 -2.75 -7.10 1.58
N CYS A 93 -3.14 -6.68 0.39
CA CYS A 93 -2.31 -6.64 -0.82
C CYS A 93 -1.14 -5.64 -0.76
N ILE A 94 -0.37 -5.64 0.32
CA ILE A 94 0.84 -4.83 0.44
C ILE A 94 2.00 -5.60 -0.18
N PRO A 95 2.79 -4.98 -1.08
CA PRO A 95 3.90 -5.61 -1.76
C PRO A 95 5.11 -5.77 -0.82
N ALA A 96 4.98 -6.66 0.14
CA ALA A 96 6.04 -7.02 1.07
C ALA A 96 6.12 -8.54 1.18
N ASP A 97 7.34 -9.06 1.22
CA ASP A 97 7.56 -10.49 1.43
C ASP A 97 7.02 -10.91 2.81
N PRO A 98 6.13 -11.93 2.88
CA PRO A 98 5.57 -12.43 4.13
C PRO A 98 6.64 -12.78 5.20
N HIS A 99 7.77 -13.37 4.79
CA HIS A 99 8.86 -13.70 5.70
C HIS A 99 9.54 -12.45 6.29
N THR A 100 9.63 -11.38 5.51
CA THR A 100 10.15 -10.09 6.00
C THR A 100 9.22 -9.49 7.05
N ILE A 101 7.89 -9.55 6.83
CA ILE A 101 6.89 -9.10 7.81
C ILE A 101 6.97 -9.95 9.08
N GLU A 102 7.03 -11.27 8.96
CA GLU A 102 7.16 -12.19 10.09
C GLU A 102 8.45 -11.92 10.90
N GLY A 103 9.55 -11.70 10.21
CA GLY A 103 10.82 -11.36 10.85
C GLY A 103 10.77 -10.03 11.62
N ALA A 104 10.06 -9.02 11.08
CA ALA A 104 9.85 -7.75 11.77
C ALA A 104 8.96 -7.92 13.01
N LEU A 105 7.83 -8.63 12.87
CA LEU A 105 6.93 -8.96 13.99
C LEU A 105 7.67 -9.68 15.11
N ALA A 106 8.40 -10.75 14.81
CA ALA A 106 9.12 -11.52 15.81
C ALA A 106 10.18 -10.69 16.57
N LYS A 107 10.83 -9.72 15.90
CA LYS A 107 11.79 -8.81 16.56
C LYS A 107 11.08 -7.86 17.52
N ILE A 108 9.93 -7.33 17.15
CA ILE A 108 9.17 -6.41 17.99
C ILE A 108 8.56 -7.18 19.17
N GLU A 109 7.90 -8.31 18.93
CA GLU A 109 7.27 -9.15 19.96
C GLU A 109 8.25 -9.60 21.05
N ARG A 110 9.51 -9.85 20.68
CA ARG A 110 10.56 -10.27 21.63
C ARG A 110 10.88 -9.22 22.69
N VAL A 111 10.74 -7.93 22.36
CA VAL A 111 11.08 -6.81 23.26
C VAL A 111 9.86 -6.21 23.94
N LEU A 112 8.64 -6.71 23.66
CA LEU A 112 7.43 -6.23 24.30
C LEU A 112 7.37 -6.60 25.78
N PRO A 113 6.87 -5.69 26.66
CA PRO A 113 6.46 -6.02 28.01
C PRO A 113 5.39 -7.13 28.03
N ASP A 114 5.40 -7.97 29.07
CA ASP A 114 4.50 -9.12 29.18
C ASP A 114 3.00 -8.72 29.11
N GLY A 115 2.62 -7.59 29.72
CA GLY A 115 1.25 -7.08 29.67
C GLY A 115 0.81 -6.69 28.26
N LEU A 116 1.70 -6.11 27.45
CA LEU A 116 1.40 -5.74 26.06
C LEU A 116 1.38 -6.98 25.16
N ARG A 117 2.27 -7.94 25.41
CA ARG A 117 2.29 -9.23 24.70
C ARG A 117 0.98 -10.01 24.92
N ALA A 118 0.44 -10.02 26.15
CA ALA A 118 -0.85 -10.66 26.43
C ALA A 118 -2.02 -9.98 25.67
N ARG A 119 -2.03 -8.64 25.61
CA ARG A 119 -3.03 -7.88 24.82
C ARG A 119 -2.92 -8.20 23.34
N LEU A 120 -1.71 -8.26 22.79
CA LEU A 120 -1.49 -8.63 21.40
C LEU A 120 -2.00 -10.03 21.09
N GLN A 121 -1.70 -11.01 21.93
CA GLN A 121 -2.18 -12.38 21.77
C GLN A 121 -3.74 -12.45 21.80
N ALA A 122 -4.37 -11.68 22.70
CA ALA A 122 -5.82 -11.56 22.74
C ALA A 122 -6.38 -11.01 21.43
N VAL A 123 -5.76 -9.99 20.83
CA VAL A 123 -6.18 -9.46 19.52
C VAL A 123 -5.95 -10.48 18.41
N GLN A 124 -4.77 -11.11 18.34
CA GLN A 124 -4.47 -12.12 17.34
C GLN A 124 -5.40 -13.32 17.36
N SER A 125 -5.87 -13.73 18.55
CA SER A 125 -6.80 -14.85 18.72
C SER A 125 -8.26 -14.48 18.45
N SER A 126 -8.64 -13.21 18.66
CA SER A 126 -10.03 -12.74 18.53
C SER A 126 -10.34 -12.13 17.15
N VAL A 127 -9.33 -11.69 16.39
CA VAL A 127 -9.53 -11.08 15.08
C VAL A 127 -9.24 -12.09 13.99
N ALA A 128 -10.29 -12.61 13.37
CA ALA A 128 -10.19 -13.41 12.14
C ALA A 128 -10.28 -12.49 10.92
N PHE A 129 -9.22 -12.41 10.12
CA PHE A 129 -9.25 -11.67 8.86
C PHE A 129 -9.63 -12.63 7.73
N HIS A 130 -10.68 -12.33 7.01
CA HIS A 130 -11.24 -13.22 5.97
C HIS A 130 -10.78 -12.87 4.55
N ALA A 131 -9.74 -12.11 4.34
CA ALA A 131 -9.30 -11.76 2.98
C ALA A 131 -7.92 -12.34 2.68
N ALA A 132 -7.87 -13.30 1.75
CA ALA A 132 -6.65 -13.61 1.02
C ALA A 132 -6.63 -12.77 -0.27
N PRO A 133 -5.48 -12.25 -0.72
CA PRO A 133 -5.40 -11.56 -2.00
C PRO A 133 -5.85 -12.52 -3.11
N THR A 134 -6.79 -12.05 -3.95
CA THR A 134 -7.34 -12.83 -5.06
C THR A 134 -6.42 -12.83 -6.27
N VAL A 135 -5.37 -12.00 -6.25
CA VAL A 135 -4.41 -11.81 -7.34
C VAL A 135 -2.97 -11.82 -6.84
N PRO A 136 -2.00 -12.28 -7.68
CA PRO A 136 -0.58 -12.18 -7.35
C PRO A 136 -0.19 -10.73 -7.07
N GLN A 137 0.47 -10.50 -5.93
CA GLN A 137 0.94 -9.18 -5.56
C GLN A 137 2.32 -8.91 -6.17
N PRO A 138 2.62 -7.65 -6.58
CA PRO A 138 3.95 -7.30 -7.05
C PRO A 138 4.97 -7.43 -5.90
N SER A 139 6.22 -7.71 -6.24
CA SER A 139 7.29 -7.72 -5.24
C SER A 139 7.55 -6.31 -4.70
N GLY A 140 7.95 -6.21 -3.42
CA GLY A 140 8.35 -4.92 -2.83
C GLY A 140 9.50 -4.25 -3.59
N GLU A 141 10.40 -5.02 -4.17
CA GLU A 141 11.51 -4.52 -4.99
C GLU A 141 11.02 -3.77 -6.22
N ILE A 142 10.02 -4.30 -6.93
CA ILE A 142 9.48 -3.67 -8.13
C ILE A 142 8.74 -2.37 -7.80
N VAL A 143 8.02 -2.34 -6.67
CA VAL A 143 7.34 -1.12 -6.20
C VAL A 143 8.36 -0.06 -5.79
N MET A 144 9.40 -0.42 -5.07
CA MET A 144 10.48 0.49 -4.68
C MET A 144 11.24 1.02 -5.88
N LEU A 145 11.57 0.17 -6.86
CA LEU A 145 12.25 0.58 -8.10
C LEU A 145 11.41 1.60 -8.88
N ILE A 146 10.13 1.32 -9.08
CA ILE A 146 9.20 2.21 -9.79
C ILE A 146 9.02 3.53 -9.02
N SER A 147 8.83 3.47 -7.70
CA SER A 147 8.71 4.67 -6.86
C SER A 147 9.96 5.54 -6.93
N THR A 148 11.14 4.93 -6.96
CA THR A 148 12.41 5.63 -7.15
C THR A 148 12.49 6.31 -8.51
N ALA A 149 12.07 5.64 -9.59
CA ALA A 149 12.04 6.21 -10.93
C ALA A 149 11.08 7.40 -11.03
N ILE A 150 9.88 7.31 -10.39
CA ILE A 150 8.93 8.41 -10.32
C ILE A 150 9.52 9.61 -9.57
N HIS A 151 10.14 9.37 -8.41
CA HIS A 151 10.75 10.43 -7.59
C HIS A 151 11.91 11.12 -8.30
N GLN A 152 12.75 10.35 -8.98
CA GLN A 152 13.91 10.86 -9.73
C GLN A 152 13.54 11.36 -11.13
N GLN A 153 12.30 11.25 -11.57
CA GLN A 153 11.83 11.57 -12.91
C GLN A 153 12.63 10.86 -14.00
N ARG A 154 12.93 9.57 -13.81
CA ARG A 154 13.70 8.74 -14.72
C ARG A 154 12.80 7.74 -15.44
N ARG A 155 13.11 7.54 -16.72
CA ARG A 155 12.41 6.59 -17.58
C ARG A 155 12.60 5.16 -17.11
N LEU A 156 11.58 4.35 -17.31
CA LEU A 156 11.60 2.92 -17.07
C LEU A 156 11.65 2.14 -18.38
N HIS A 157 12.47 1.11 -18.41
CA HIS A 157 12.37 0.02 -19.38
C HIS A 157 11.62 -1.13 -18.73
N LEU A 158 10.52 -1.59 -19.35
CA LEU A 158 9.66 -2.63 -18.84
C LEU A 158 9.53 -3.79 -19.83
N GLN A 159 9.69 -5.03 -19.35
CA GLN A 159 9.17 -6.22 -20.03
C GLN A 159 7.79 -6.49 -19.48
N TYR A 160 6.78 -6.43 -20.34
CA TYR A 160 5.38 -6.46 -19.95
C TYR A 160 4.59 -7.57 -20.65
N GLN A 161 3.95 -8.44 -19.88
CA GLN A 161 3.05 -9.48 -20.36
C GLN A 161 1.68 -8.90 -20.63
N SER A 162 1.36 -8.64 -21.88
CA SER A 162 -0.04 -8.37 -22.27
C SER A 162 -0.80 -9.68 -22.43
N ARG A 163 -2.13 -9.62 -22.63
CA ARG A 163 -2.96 -10.83 -22.74
C ARG A 163 -2.47 -11.87 -23.77
N HIS A 164 -1.82 -11.42 -24.85
CA HIS A 164 -1.47 -12.26 -25.99
C HIS A 164 0.00 -12.22 -26.35
N LYS A 165 0.79 -11.29 -25.79
CA LYS A 165 2.18 -11.11 -26.20
C LYS A 165 3.01 -10.41 -25.12
N GLU A 166 4.24 -10.88 -24.98
CA GLU A 166 5.27 -10.15 -24.25
C GLU A 166 5.77 -8.98 -25.09
N THR A 167 5.98 -7.83 -24.46
CA THR A 167 6.36 -6.59 -25.14
C THR A 167 7.33 -5.79 -24.27
N GLU A 168 8.30 -5.15 -24.91
CA GLU A 168 9.16 -4.17 -24.29
C GLU A 168 8.56 -2.77 -24.37
N ARG A 169 8.69 -2.00 -23.30
CA ARG A 169 8.11 -0.67 -23.14
C ARG A 169 9.13 0.28 -22.54
N HIS A 170 9.25 1.46 -23.15
CA HIS A 170 9.87 2.63 -22.54
C HIS A 170 8.76 3.51 -21.99
N LEU A 171 8.80 3.79 -20.69
CA LEU A 171 7.73 4.49 -19.97
C LEU A 171 8.30 5.63 -19.14
N ASP A 172 7.72 6.80 -19.24
CA ASP A 172 7.94 7.92 -18.33
C ASP A 172 6.90 7.80 -17.20
N PRO A 173 7.27 7.34 -15.98
CA PRO A 173 6.33 6.98 -14.93
C PRO A 173 5.78 8.22 -14.23
N TYR A 174 4.46 8.33 -14.10
CA TYR A 174 3.77 9.45 -13.46
C TYR A 174 3.31 9.13 -12.04
N GLY A 175 2.88 7.89 -11.78
CA GLY A 175 2.44 7.49 -10.45
C GLY A 175 2.07 6.03 -10.34
N LEU A 176 1.99 5.57 -9.09
CA LEU A 176 1.46 4.27 -8.69
C LEU A 176 0.10 4.47 -8.04
N VAL A 177 -0.84 3.60 -8.36
CA VAL A 177 -2.19 3.59 -7.80
C VAL A 177 -2.55 2.17 -7.40
N THR A 178 -3.07 2.00 -6.18
CA THR A 178 -3.72 0.76 -5.77
C THR A 178 -5.22 0.92 -5.92
N HIS A 179 -5.85 -0.05 -6.57
CA HIS A 179 -7.30 -0.07 -6.69
C HIS A 179 -7.78 -1.51 -6.61
N TRP A 180 -8.61 -1.82 -5.62
CA TRP A 180 -8.93 -3.19 -5.21
C TRP A 180 -7.63 -3.97 -4.93
N ASP A 181 -7.56 -5.21 -5.37
CA ASP A 181 -6.38 -6.06 -5.17
C ASP A 181 -5.24 -5.81 -6.19
N TYR A 182 -5.36 -4.79 -7.05
CA TYR A 182 -4.40 -4.54 -8.13
C TYR A 182 -3.59 -3.26 -7.93
N TRP A 183 -2.35 -3.32 -8.38
CA TRP A 183 -1.45 -2.18 -8.49
C TRP A 183 -1.32 -1.74 -9.94
N TYR A 184 -1.43 -0.44 -10.16
CA TYR A 184 -1.35 0.20 -11.48
C TYR A 184 -0.22 1.21 -11.51
N LEU A 185 0.64 1.09 -12.54
CA LEU A 185 1.62 2.10 -12.92
C LEU A 185 1.02 2.93 -14.04
N VAL A 186 0.96 4.25 -13.86
CA VAL A 186 0.50 5.19 -14.88
C VAL A 186 1.71 5.96 -15.40
N GLY A 187 1.79 6.14 -16.71
CA GLY A 187 2.87 6.90 -17.33
C GLY A 187 2.71 7.05 -18.85
N TYR A 188 3.57 7.85 -19.45
CA TYR A 188 3.62 8.03 -20.90
C TYR A 188 4.38 6.89 -21.56
N CYS A 189 3.69 6.11 -22.37
CA CYS A 189 4.25 4.96 -23.09
C CYS A 189 4.79 5.39 -24.46
N HIS A 190 6.09 5.32 -24.66
CA HIS A 190 6.73 5.71 -25.91
C HIS A 190 6.37 4.80 -27.09
N LEU A 191 6.09 3.51 -26.85
CA LEU A 191 5.63 2.61 -27.91
C LEU A 191 4.23 2.95 -28.40
N ARG A 192 3.35 3.47 -27.55
CA ARG A 192 1.97 3.80 -27.86
C ARG A 192 1.70 5.30 -28.00
N GLN A 193 2.75 6.13 -27.84
CA GLN A 193 2.69 7.59 -27.97
C GLN A 193 1.55 8.22 -27.17
N GLY A 194 1.42 7.83 -25.87
CA GLY A 194 0.36 8.36 -25.02
C GLY A 194 0.36 7.79 -23.62
N VAL A 195 -0.38 8.42 -22.72
CA VAL A 195 -0.53 7.96 -21.34
C VAL A 195 -1.24 6.61 -21.33
N ARG A 196 -0.72 5.70 -20.53
CA ARG A 196 -1.27 4.34 -20.34
C ARG A 196 -1.12 3.90 -18.90
N MET A 197 -1.97 2.98 -18.48
CA MET A 197 -1.82 2.27 -17.22
C MET A 197 -1.35 0.82 -17.47
N PHE A 198 -0.53 0.34 -16.56
CA PHE A 198 0.05 -1.01 -16.58
C PHE A 198 -0.19 -1.66 -15.23
N ARG A 199 -0.69 -2.89 -15.22
CA ARG A 199 -0.80 -3.68 -13.99
C ARG A 199 0.57 -4.19 -13.58
N LEU A 200 0.93 -4.03 -12.32
CA LEU A 200 2.25 -4.42 -11.83
C LEU A 200 2.46 -5.94 -11.84
N ASP A 201 1.40 -6.72 -11.59
CA ASP A 201 1.43 -8.20 -11.63
C ASP A 201 1.77 -8.76 -13.02
N ARG A 202 1.71 -7.92 -14.07
CA ARG A 202 2.06 -8.27 -15.45
C ARG A 202 3.45 -7.75 -15.86
N ILE A 203 4.17 -7.10 -14.98
CA ILE A 203 5.55 -6.67 -15.23
C ILE A 203 6.48 -7.84 -14.94
N ILE A 204 7.18 -8.33 -15.96
CA ILE A 204 8.15 -9.42 -15.84
C ILE A 204 9.48 -8.87 -15.32
N LYS A 205 9.93 -7.73 -15.87
CA LYS A 205 11.14 -7.02 -15.47
C LYS A 205 10.96 -5.52 -15.59
N ALA A 206 11.62 -4.78 -14.71
CA ALA A 206 11.70 -3.33 -14.77
C ALA A 206 13.15 -2.88 -14.52
N ALA A 207 13.59 -1.86 -15.24
CA ALA A 207 14.88 -1.23 -15.03
C ALA A 207 14.75 0.28 -15.20
N ILE A 208 15.51 1.06 -14.42
CA ILE A 208 15.57 2.51 -14.54
C ILE A 208 16.60 2.83 -15.64
N GLU A 209 16.18 3.63 -16.62
CA GLU A 209 17.07 4.14 -17.67
C GLU A 209 17.75 5.45 -17.25
N ASP A 210 18.88 5.75 -17.87
CA ASP A 210 19.59 7.03 -17.65
C ASP A 210 19.00 8.15 -18.54
N VAL A 211 17.65 8.26 -18.51
CA VAL A 211 16.89 9.26 -19.27
C VAL A 211 15.98 9.98 -18.30
N ILE A 212 16.18 11.29 -18.17
CA ILE A 212 15.35 12.18 -17.35
C ILE A 212 14.20 12.69 -18.21
N PHE A 213 13.01 12.76 -17.66
CA PHE A 213 11.83 13.37 -18.29
C PHE A 213 11.23 14.46 -17.39
N ILE A 214 10.48 15.37 -17.97
CA ILE A 214 9.73 16.37 -17.22
C ILE A 214 8.33 15.81 -16.96
N ARG A 215 8.04 15.57 -15.68
CA ARG A 215 6.72 15.08 -15.28
C ARG A 215 5.68 16.21 -15.37
N PRO A 216 4.61 16.05 -16.15
CA PRO A 216 3.49 16.99 -16.15
C PRO A 216 2.74 16.94 -14.80
N GLU A 217 1.97 17.97 -14.50
CA GLU A 217 0.97 17.89 -13.45
C GLU A 217 -0.09 16.86 -13.85
N PHE A 218 -0.21 15.78 -13.10
CA PHE A 218 -1.02 14.63 -13.51
C PHE A 218 -1.64 13.92 -12.31
N ASN A 219 -2.96 13.75 -12.34
CA ASN A 219 -3.70 12.98 -11.34
C ASN A 219 -3.81 11.50 -11.76
N SER A 220 -2.87 10.69 -11.31
CA SER A 220 -2.81 9.26 -11.66
C SER A 220 -4.01 8.47 -11.12
N LEU A 221 -4.56 8.83 -9.95
CA LEU A 221 -5.73 8.17 -9.38
C LEU A 221 -6.96 8.40 -10.25
N GLN A 222 -7.24 9.65 -10.59
CA GLN A 222 -8.38 9.99 -11.47
C GLN A 222 -8.26 9.28 -12.82
N TYR A 223 -7.08 9.30 -13.43
CA TYR A 223 -6.84 8.63 -14.71
C TYR A 223 -7.11 7.12 -14.64
N VAL A 224 -6.69 6.43 -13.56
CA VAL A 224 -6.97 5.00 -13.38
C VAL A 224 -8.46 4.76 -13.26
N LEU A 225 -9.17 5.52 -12.43
CA LEU A 225 -10.62 5.37 -12.23
C LEU A 225 -11.39 5.59 -13.54
N GLU A 226 -11.07 6.66 -14.27
CA GLU A 226 -11.69 6.95 -15.58
C GLU A 226 -11.35 5.88 -16.63
N SER A 227 -10.09 5.43 -16.68
CA SER A 227 -9.66 4.39 -17.60
C SER A 227 -10.33 3.05 -17.30
N LEU A 228 -10.50 2.68 -16.04
CA LEU A 228 -11.19 1.47 -15.64
C LEU A 228 -12.69 1.53 -16.00
N ALA A 229 -13.31 2.71 -15.90
CA ALA A 229 -14.71 2.91 -16.24
C ALA A 229 -14.97 2.98 -17.76
N THR A 230 -14.03 3.53 -18.55
CA THR A 230 -14.26 3.87 -19.95
C THR A 230 -13.54 2.99 -20.96
N THR A 231 -12.41 2.36 -20.57
CA THR A 231 -11.64 1.54 -21.53
C THR A 231 -12.33 0.18 -21.71
N PRO A 232 -12.64 -0.24 -22.95
CA PRO A 232 -13.28 -1.54 -23.23
C PRO A 232 -12.27 -2.68 -23.10
N TRP A 233 -11.87 -2.98 -21.85
CA TRP A 233 -11.06 -4.13 -21.52
C TRP A 233 -11.91 -5.19 -20.83
N GLY A 234 -12.19 -6.27 -21.53
CA GLY A 234 -13.10 -7.31 -21.07
C GLY A 234 -14.52 -7.17 -21.59
N TRP A 235 -15.45 -7.65 -20.80
CA TRP A 235 -16.86 -7.68 -21.12
C TRP A 235 -17.55 -6.39 -20.65
N PRO A 236 -18.13 -5.56 -21.54
CA PRO A 236 -18.99 -4.46 -21.10
C PRO A 236 -20.25 -5.05 -20.48
N PHE A 237 -20.69 -4.48 -19.36
CA PHE A 237 -21.94 -4.92 -18.75
C PHE A 237 -22.87 -3.75 -18.43
N GLU A 238 -24.17 -4.05 -18.48
CA GLU A 238 -25.27 -3.21 -18.02
C GLU A 238 -26.25 -4.07 -17.24
N ILE A 239 -26.45 -3.71 -15.98
CA ILE A 239 -27.30 -4.47 -15.06
C ILE A 239 -28.13 -3.46 -14.26
N ILE A 240 -29.42 -3.69 -14.14
CA ILE A 240 -30.27 -2.94 -13.24
C ILE A 240 -30.34 -3.71 -11.93
N LEU A 241 -30.06 -3.02 -10.83
CA LEU A 241 -30.25 -3.52 -9.47
C LEU A 241 -31.56 -2.97 -8.96
N GLU A 242 -32.45 -3.84 -8.48
CA GLU A 242 -33.73 -3.45 -7.86
C GLU A 242 -33.47 -2.99 -6.42
N THR A 243 -32.83 -1.83 -6.27
CA THR A 243 -32.45 -1.25 -4.98
C THR A 243 -32.31 0.27 -5.10
N THR A 244 -32.02 0.97 -3.99
CA THR A 244 -31.74 2.42 -3.98
C THR A 244 -30.29 2.72 -4.35
N LEU A 245 -30.03 3.94 -4.84
CA LEU A 245 -28.70 4.38 -5.22
C LEU A 245 -27.72 4.32 -4.02
N GLU A 246 -28.17 4.72 -2.85
CA GLU A 246 -27.38 4.68 -1.61
C GLU A 246 -26.97 3.24 -1.24
N GLU A 247 -27.92 2.30 -1.33
CA GLU A 247 -27.67 0.89 -1.02
C GLU A 247 -26.74 0.24 -2.08
N ALA A 248 -26.95 0.55 -3.37
CA ALA A 248 -26.06 0.08 -4.43
C ALA A 248 -24.61 0.58 -4.23
N GLN A 249 -24.43 1.85 -3.93
CA GLN A 249 -23.10 2.45 -3.67
C GLN A 249 -22.44 1.93 -2.39
N ARG A 250 -23.23 1.56 -1.39
CA ARG A 250 -22.72 0.94 -0.15
C ARG A 250 -22.20 -0.47 -0.39
N ARG A 251 -22.89 -1.25 -1.26
CA ARG A 251 -22.54 -2.66 -1.54
C ARG A 251 -21.52 -2.83 -2.63
N ILE A 252 -21.49 -1.91 -3.58
CA ILE A 252 -20.54 -1.92 -4.70
C ILE A 252 -19.67 -0.68 -4.56
N ALA A 253 -18.38 -0.90 -4.27
CA ALA A 253 -17.44 0.21 -4.11
C ALA A 253 -17.37 1.04 -5.42
N PRO A 254 -17.48 2.37 -5.33
CA PRO A 254 -17.36 3.25 -6.48
C PRO A 254 -15.94 3.16 -7.06
N GLY A 255 -15.82 3.04 -8.37
CA GLY A 255 -14.52 3.07 -9.05
C GLY A 255 -14.45 2.24 -10.33
N ASN A 256 -15.22 1.14 -10.44
CA ASN A 256 -15.30 0.34 -11.66
C ASN A 256 -16.70 0.34 -12.28
N VAL A 257 -17.63 1.04 -11.68
CA VAL A 257 -19.04 1.00 -12.03
C VAL A 257 -19.60 2.41 -12.08
N ILE A 258 -20.26 2.75 -13.16
CA ILE A 258 -21.06 3.96 -13.28
C ILE A 258 -22.46 3.62 -12.77
N PHE A 259 -22.97 4.42 -11.83
CA PHE A 259 -24.31 4.28 -11.28
C PHE A 259 -25.23 5.33 -11.91
N GLU A 260 -26.39 4.92 -12.35
CA GLU A 260 -27.42 5.79 -12.89
C GLU A 260 -28.78 5.39 -12.32
N GLN A 261 -29.51 6.35 -11.74
CA GLN A 261 -30.85 6.10 -11.25
C GLN A 261 -31.80 5.95 -12.44
N VAL A 262 -32.56 4.86 -12.50
CA VAL A 262 -33.58 4.59 -13.51
C VAL A 262 -34.90 4.22 -12.84
N ASP A 263 -36.00 4.17 -13.58
CA ASP A 263 -37.32 3.90 -13.02
C ASP A 263 -37.41 2.52 -12.35
N GLU A 264 -36.69 1.52 -12.91
CA GLU A 264 -36.69 0.15 -12.38
C GLU A 264 -35.65 -0.08 -11.26
N GLY A 265 -34.90 0.94 -10.84
CA GLY A 265 -33.88 0.82 -9.81
C GLY A 265 -32.60 1.57 -10.14
N VAL A 266 -31.44 0.93 -9.98
CA VAL A 266 -30.13 1.51 -10.25
C VAL A 266 -29.46 0.75 -11.39
N LEU A 267 -29.27 1.41 -12.53
CA LEU A 267 -28.48 0.89 -13.63
C LEU A 267 -26.99 1.02 -13.28
N ILE A 268 -26.29 -0.12 -13.28
CA ILE A 268 -24.85 -0.18 -13.17
C ILE A 268 -24.23 -0.53 -14.51
N ARG A 269 -23.19 0.23 -14.89
CA ARG A 269 -22.44 0.02 -16.13
C ARG A 269 -20.94 -0.06 -15.82
N GLY A 270 -20.24 -0.92 -16.55
CA GLY A 270 -18.80 -1.05 -16.40
C GLY A 270 -18.20 -2.06 -17.35
N HIS A 271 -16.95 -2.38 -17.11
CA HIS A 271 -16.24 -3.43 -17.85
C HIS A 271 -15.63 -4.42 -16.85
N ILE A 272 -15.68 -5.71 -17.17
CA ILE A 272 -15.17 -6.78 -16.33
C ILE A 272 -14.34 -7.79 -17.13
N GLU A 273 -13.26 -8.26 -16.55
CA GLU A 273 -12.39 -9.23 -17.23
C GLU A 273 -12.98 -10.65 -17.23
N GLN A 274 -13.69 -11.01 -16.16
CA GLN A 274 -14.25 -12.35 -15.96
C GLN A 274 -15.73 -12.28 -15.57
N LEU A 275 -16.59 -12.84 -16.42
CA LEU A 275 -18.04 -12.92 -16.16
C LEU A 275 -18.36 -13.80 -14.93
N ASP A 276 -17.59 -14.85 -14.66
CA ASP A 276 -17.75 -15.71 -13.49
C ASP A 276 -17.58 -14.92 -12.16
N TRP A 277 -16.67 -13.95 -12.15
CA TRP A 277 -16.50 -13.08 -10.98
C TRP A 277 -17.70 -12.16 -10.79
N LEU A 278 -18.17 -11.53 -11.89
CA LEU A 278 -19.35 -10.68 -11.86
C LEU A 278 -20.61 -11.44 -11.45
N ALA A 279 -20.76 -12.67 -11.94
CA ALA A 279 -21.87 -13.56 -11.56
C ALA A 279 -21.88 -13.84 -10.05
N ARG A 280 -20.73 -14.16 -9.48
CA ARG A 280 -20.60 -14.36 -8.02
C ARG A 280 -20.90 -13.09 -7.24
N MET A 281 -20.37 -11.95 -7.67
CA MET A 281 -20.62 -10.66 -7.03
C MET A 281 -22.12 -10.35 -7.02
N LEU A 282 -22.84 -10.52 -8.14
CA LEU A 282 -24.28 -10.28 -8.23
C LEU A 282 -25.08 -11.15 -7.25
N LEU A 283 -24.73 -12.44 -7.11
CA LEU A 283 -25.38 -13.34 -6.16
C LEU A 283 -25.14 -12.90 -4.70
N MET A 284 -23.99 -12.29 -4.41
CA MET A 284 -23.65 -11.80 -3.06
C MET A 284 -24.37 -10.48 -2.71
N LEU A 285 -24.87 -9.72 -3.69
CA LEU A 285 -25.53 -8.43 -3.43
C LEU A 285 -26.84 -8.56 -2.64
N GLY A 286 -27.51 -9.71 -2.72
CA GLY A 286 -28.76 -9.98 -1.97
C GLY A 286 -29.92 -9.09 -2.38
N CYS A 287 -29.92 -8.56 -3.60
CA CYS A 287 -31.05 -7.87 -4.23
C CYS A 287 -31.33 -8.49 -5.59
N SER A 288 -32.58 -8.33 -6.09
CA SER A 288 -32.94 -8.72 -7.44
C SER A 288 -32.22 -7.84 -8.46
N PHE A 289 -31.96 -8.39 -9.64
CA PHE A 289 -31.29 -7.65 -10.71
C PHE A 289 -31.76 -8.12 -12.09
N ILE A 290 -31.64 -7.23 -13.07
CA ILE A 290 -31.96 -7.48 -14.47
C ILE A 290 -30.69 -7.29 -15.29
N ILE A 291 -30.23 -8.34 -15.98
CA ILE A 291 -29.09 -8.25 -16.88
C ILE A 291 -29.55 -7.69 -18.22
N ARG A 292 -29.07 -6.49 -18.60
CA ARG A 292 -29.32 -5.93 -19.93
C ARG A 292 -28.29 -6.43 -20.94
N ARG A 293 -27.00 -6.50 -20.54
CA ARG A 293 -25.89 -7.07 -21.32
C ARG A 293 -24.67 -7.38 -20.43
N PRO A 294 -23.78 -8.27 -20.83
CA PRO A 294 -23.88 -9.17 -22.00
C PRO A 294 -24.76 -10.39 -21.68
N ASP A 295 -25.27 -11.07 -22.72
CA ASP A 295 -26.08 -12.27 -22.52
C ASP A 295 -25.27 -13.45 -21.97
N GLU A 296 -23.98 -13.51 -22.26
CA GLU A 296 -23.02 -14.50 -21.74
C GLU A 296 -22.94 -14.46 -20.20
N LEU A 297 -23.28 -13.34 -19.57
CA LEU A 297 -23.35 -13.24 -18.11
C LEU A 297 -24.45 -14.12 -17.53
N ARG A 298 -25.56 -14.33 -18.27
CA ARG A 298 -26.64 -15.25 -17.85
C ARG A 298 -26.14 -16.72 -17.80
N GLU A 299 -25.27 -17.08 -18.75
CA GLU A 299 -24.68 -18.41 -18.80
C GLU A 299 -23.66 -18.59 -17.65
N ALA A 300 -22.81 -17.59 -17.42
CA ALA A 300 -21.89 -17.58 -16.28
C ALA A 300 -22.64 -17.69 -14.96
N LEU A 301 -23.77 -17.00 -14.81
CA LEU A 301 -24.60 -17.05 -13.61
C LEU A 301 -25.19 -18.45 -13.41
N ARG A 302 -25.74 -19.07 -14.46
CA ARG A 302 -26.25 -20.46 -14.40
C ARG A 302 -25.16 -21.45 -14.03
N SER A 303 -23.97 -21.32 -14.58
CA SER A 303 -22.81 -22.14 -14.28
C SER A 303 -22.37 -22.02 -12.80
N VAL A 304 -22.32 -20.81 -12.27
CA VAL A 304 -22.01 -20.56 -10.85
C VAL A 304 -23.08 -21.15 -9.94
N ALA A 305 -24.36 -20.94 -10.24
CA ALA A 305 -25.47 -21.49 -9.49
C ALA A 305 -25.48 -23.03 -9.49
N SER A 306 -25.29 -23.66 -10.65
CA SER A 306 -25.23 -25.13 -10.77
C SER A 306 -24.07 -25.73 -9.94
N ARG A 307 -22.91 -25.09 -9.95
CA ARG A 307 -21.75 -25.48 -9.11
C ARG A 307 -22.08 -25.35 -7.61
N ALA A 308 -22.76 -24.28 -7.21
CA ALA A 308 -23.16 -24.08 -5.82
C ALA A 308 -24.17 -25.15 -5.35
N ILE A 309 -25.15 -25.48 -6.18
CA ILE A 309 -26.12 -26.57 -5.90
C ILE A 309 -25.40 -27.91 -5.76
N ALA A 310 -24.54 -28.27 -6.70
CA ALA A 310 -23.77 -29.52 -6.66
C ALA A 310 -22.82 -29.62 -5.44
N MET A 311 -22.40 -28.50 -4.88
CA MET A 311 -21.62 -28.48 -3.63
C MET A 311 -22.49 -28.64 -2.39
N ALA A 312 -23.73 -28.11 -2.41
CA ALA A 312 -24.69 -28.24 -1.32
C ALA A 312 -25.29 -29.65 -1.19
N GLU A 313 -25.25 -30.45 -2.26
CA GLU A 313 -25.73 -31.84 -2.31
C GLU A 313 -24.67 -32.87 -1.89
N ARG A 314 -23.45 -32.47 -1.55
CA ARG A 314 -22.36 -33.32 -1.04
C ARG A 314 -22.32 -33.36 0.47
#